data_62a9deeff95252fb2808a296b91c6d4e
#
_entry.id   62a9deeff95252fb2808a296b91c6d4e
#
_cell.length_a   1.000
_cell.length_b   1.000
_cell.length_c   1.000
_cell.angle_alpha   90.00
_cell.angle_beta   90.00
_cell.angle_gamma   90.00
#
_symmetry.space_group_name_H-M   'P 1'
#
loop_
_entity.id
_entity.type
_entity.pdbx_description
1 polymer ?
#
loop_
_entity_poly.entity_id
_entity_poly.type
_entity_poly.pdbx_seq_one_letter_code
_entity_poly.pdbx_strand_id
1 'polypeptide(L)'
;ANALQEEGLRLIEVKKNQLFRLPSLLEQLAENPLKFIIFIDDLSFAGNDEHFAALKATLEGSVTACAKNTVIYATSNRRHLVKETMEERSGDDIHLNDTLQELMSLSARFGMTITFQKPDKDGYLAIVKHLAKEYGLEMSEEELCTKAESFAIRQNGRSPRTAKHFVET
;
A
#
# COMPACT_ATOMS: atom_id res chain seq x y z
N ALA A 1 -6.09 8.91 -10.24
CA ALA A 1 -7.44 8.77 -10.80
C ALA A 1 -7.94 10.08 -11.39
N ASN A 2 -7.82 11.21 -10.68
CA ASN A 2 -8.37 12.49 -11.12
C ASN A 2 -7.86 12.93 -12.50
N ALA A 3 -6.57 12.78 -12.77
CA ALA A 3 -5.96 13.15 -14.06
C ALA A 3 -6.51 12.35 -15.28
N LEU A 4 -7.05 11.16 -15.04
CA LEU A 4 -7.60 10.28 -16.08
C LEU A 4 -9.13 10.13 -15.98
N GLN A 5 -9.79 11.01 -15.22
CA GLN A 5 -11.23 10.95 -15.01
C GLN A 5 -12.00 11.20 -16.30
N GLU A 6 -11.52 12.11 -17.13
CA GLU A 6 -12.11 12.44 -18.44
C GLU A 6 -11.94 11.28 -19.43
N GLU A 7 -10.89 10.46 -19.28
CA GLU A 7 -10.67 9.25 -20.07
C GLU A 7 -11.49 8.04 -19.57
N GLY A 8 -12.38 8.25 -18.61
CA GLY A 8 -13.29 7.22 -18.12
C GLY A 8 -12.73 6.37 -16.98
N LEU A 9 -11.60 6.73 -16.36
CA LEU A 9 -11.07 6.02 -15.21
C LEU A 9 -11.79 6.41 -13.91
N ARG A 10 -12.13 5.41 -13.09
CA ARG A 10 -12.75 5.61 -11.77
C ARG A 10 -11.96 4.83 -10.71
N LEU A 11 -11.82 5.43 -9.54
CA LEU A 11 -11.21 4.80 -8.36
C LEU A 11 -12.32 4.45 -7.36
N ILE A 12 -12.31 3.21 -6.91
CA ILE A 12 -13.22 2.71 -5.88
C ILE A 12 -12.36 2.20 -4.73
N GLU A 13 -12.50 2.83 -3.58
CA GLU A 13 -11.86 2.35 -2.35
C GLU A 13 -12.73 1.27 -1.71
N VAL A 14 -12.11 0.13 -1.39
CA VAL A 14 -12.74 -0.98 -0.69
C VAL A 14 -12.01 -1.21 0.63
N LYS A 15 -12.71 -1.05 1.74
CA LYS A 15 -12.14 -1.31 3.06
C LYS A 15 -12.04 -2.81 3.34
N LYS A 16 -11.10 -3.21 4.18
CA LYS A 16 -10.88 -4.61 4.56
C LYS A 16 -12.17 -5.34 4.96
N ASN A 17 -13.00 -4.71 5.79
CA ASN A 17 -14.27 -5.28 6.23
C ASN A 17 -15.35 -5.37 5.13
N GLN A 18 -15.07 -4.91 3.93
CA GLN A 18 -15.97 -4.96 2.77
C GLN A 18 -15.49 -5.96 1.71
N LEU A 19 -14.37 -6.67 1.94
CA LEU A 19 -13.79 -7.58 0.97
C LEU A 19 -14.75 -8.70 0.55
N PHE A 20 -15.67 -9.11 1.42
CA PHE A 20 -16.69 -10.09 1.09
C PHE A 20 -17.65 -9.63 -0.02
N ARG A 21 -17.76 -8.33 -0.28
CA ARG A 21 -18.58 -7.76 -1.37
C ARG A 21 -17.83 -7.65 -2.69
N LEU A 22 -16.52 -7.89 -2.68
CA LEU A 22 -15.68 -7.70 -3.85
C LEU A 22 -16.14 -8.50 -5.08
N PRO A 23 -16.55 -9.79 -4.97
CA PRO A 23 -17.06 -10.52 -6.12
C PRO A 23 -18.28 -9.86 -6.77
N SER A 24 -19.29 -9.53 -5.99
CA SER A 24 -20.50 -8.87 -6.48
C SER A 24 -20.22 -7.48 -7.08
N LEU A 25 -19.28 -6.73 -6.51
CA LEU A 25 -18.85 -5.46 -7.06
C LEU A 25 -18.18 -5.64 -8.44
N LEU A 26 -17.29 -6.62 -8.58
CA LEU A 26 -16.62 -6.92 -9.84
C LEU A 26 -17.62 -7.30 -10.94
N GLU A 27 -18.62 -8.12 -10.62
CA GLU A 27 -19.69 -8.49 -11.54
C GLU A 27 -20.48 -7.27 -12.03
N GLN A 28 -20.86 -6.37 -11.11
CA GLN A 28 -21.58 -5.14 -11.46
C GLN A 28 -20.74 -4.21 -12.34
N LEU A 29 -19.42 -4.14 -12.10
CA LEU A 29 -18.53 -3.29 -12.87
C LEU A 29 -18.21 -3.89 -14.25
N ALA A 30 -18.28 -5.20 -14.42
CA ALA A 30 -17.92 -5.87 -15.66
C ALA A 30 -18.72 -5.39 -16.88
N GLU A 31 -19.98 -5.04 -16.66
CA GLU A 31 -20.89 -4.55 -17.72
C GLU A 31 -20.76 -3.03 -17.96
N ASN A 32 -20.00 -2.32 -17.12
CA ASN A 32 -19.86 -0.87 -17.24
C ASN A 32 -18.77 -0.52 -18.27
N PRO A 33 -19.00 0.44 -19.19
CA PRO A 33 -18.01 0.82 -20.20
C PRO A 33 -16.79 1.58 -19.63
N LEU A 34 -16.85 2.05 -18.39
CA LEU A 34 -15.75 2.76 -17.73
C LEU A 34 -14.66 1.79 -17.26
N LYS A 35 -13.48 2.34 -16.95
CA LYS A 35 -12.36 1.62 -16.37
C LYS A 35 -12.29 1.87 -14.86
N PHE A 36 -11.96 0.85 -14.10
CA PHE A 36 -11.97 0.91 -12.64
C PHE A 36 -10.65 0.46 -12.04
N ILE A 37 -10.18 1.23 -11.05
CA ILE A 37 -9.17 0.79 -10.10
C ILE A 37 -9.90 0.54 -8.78
N ILE A 38 -9.88 -0.71 -8.31
CA ILE A 38 -10.30 -1.04 -6.95
C ILE A 38 -9.07 -0.92 -6.06
N PHE A 39 -9.14 -0.02 -5.09
CA PHE A 39 -8.04 0.27 -4.19
C PHE A 39 -8.35 -0.28 -2.79
N ILE A 40 -7.46 -1.12 -2.28
CA ILE A 40 -7.54 -1.73 -0.96
C ILE A 40 -6.34 -1.24 -0.16
N ASP A 41 -6.59 -0.33 0.79
CA ASP A 41 -5.52 0.27 1.59
C ASP A 41 -5.23 -0.54 2.85
N ASP A 42 -3.96 -0.57 3.25
CA ASP A 42 -3.43 -1.21 4.47
C ASP A 42 -3.88 -2.68 4.62
N LEU A 43 -3.68 -3.46 3.55
CA LEU A 43 -4.03 -4.87 3.54
C LEU A 43 -3.12 -5.64 4.50
N SER A 44 -3.68 -6.02 5.64
CA SER A 44 -3.01 -6.84 6.65
C SER A 44 -3.97 -7.88 7.20
N PHE A 45 -3.52 -9.13 7.31
CA PHE A 45 -4.30 -10.22 7.84
C PHE A 45 -3.62 -10.79 9.09
N ALA A 46 -4.44 -11.11 10.10
CA ALA A 46 -4.00 -11.97 11.20
C ALA A 46 -4.34 -13.43 10.84
N GLY A 47 -3.69 -14.40 11.45
CA GLY A 47 -3.75 -15.83 11.09
C GLY A 47 -5.18 -16.28 10.87
N ASN A 48 -6.16 -16.48 11.03
CA ASN A 48 -7.50 -16.96 10.71
C ASN A 48 -8.49 -15.83 10.29
N ASP A 49 -8.08 -14.96 9.40
CA ASP A 49 -8.91 -13.82 9.00
C ASP A 49 -9.87 -14.22 7.85
N GLU A 50 -11.17 -14.23 8.11
CA GLU A 50 -12.20 -14.56 7.12
C GLU A 50 -12.13 -13.66 5.88
N HIS A 51 -11.66 -12.41 6.05
CA HIS A 51 -11.49 -11.48 4.94
C HIS A 51 -10.35 -11.88 4.01
N PHE A 52 -9.34 -12.61 4.54
CA PHE A 52 -8.28 -13.19 3.74
C PHE A 52 -8.83 -14.25 2.79
N ALA A 53 -9.64 -15.16 3.31
CA ALA A 53 -10.28 -16.22 2.51
C ALA A 53 -11.18 -15.63 1.41
N ALA A 54 -11.92 -14.55 1.71
CA ALA A 54 -12.75 -13.86 0.74
C ALA A 54 -11.94 -13.23 -0.40
N LEU A 55 -10.83 -12.55 -0.05
CA LEU A 55 -9.94 -11.94 -1.05
C LEU A 55 -9.25 -13.02 -1.88
N LYS A 56 -8.75 -14.09 -1.25
CA LYS A 56 -8.12 -15.23 -1.91
C LYS A 56 -9.07 -15.85 -2.91
N ALA A 57 -10.28 -16.18 -2.50
CA ALA A 57 -11.32 -16.74 -3.37
C ALA A 57 -11.62 -15.83 -4.56
N THR A 58 -11.66 -14.51 -4.35
CA THR A 58 -11.87 -13.53 -5.42
C THR A 58 -10.72 -13.51 -6.42
N LEU A 59 -9.48 -13.56 -5.95
CA LEU A 59 -8.29 -13.56 -6.82
C LEU A 59 -8.03 -14.92 -7.48
N GLU A 60 -8.48 -16.03 -6.86
CA GLU A 60 -8.32 -17.39 -7.37
C GLU A 60 -9.45 -17.86 -8.27
N GLY A 61 -10.62 -17.46 -7.92
CA GLY A 61 -11.79 -18.30 -8.16
C GLY A 61 -12.65 -17.91 -9.31
N SER A 62 -12.38 -16.90 -10.07
CA SER A 62 -13.26 -16.73 -11.20
C SER A 62 -12.54 -16.23 -12.45
N VAL A 63 -12.70 -17.03 -13.48
CA VAL A 63 -12.57 -16.61 -14.88
C VAL A 63 -13.41 -15.34 -15.14
N THR A 64 -14.38 -15.05 -14.30
CA THR A 64 -15.21 -13.84 -14.29
C THR A 64 -14.57 -12.68 -13.49
N ALA A 65 -13.62 -12.97 -12.62
CA ALA A 65 -13.13 -11.99 -11.63
C ALA A 65 -12.23 -10.90 -12.18
N CYS A 66 -11.65 -11.06 -13.32
CA CYS A 66 -10.92 -9.99 -13.98
C CYS A 66 -11.77 -9.44 -15.14
N ALA A 67 -12.80 -8.67 -14.80
CA ALA A 67 -13.41 -7.80 -15.80
C ALA A 67 -12.29 -7.02 -16.50
N LYS A 68 -12.25 -7.06 -17.82
CA LYS A 68 -11.19 -6.44 -18.64
C LYS A 68 -11.03 -4.93 -18.38
N ASN A 69 -11.99 -4.34 -17.71
CA ASN A 69 -12.08 -2.93 -17.37
C ASN A 69 -11.73 -2.64 -15.90
N THR A 70 -11.30 -3.64 -15.11
CA THR A 70 -11.04 -3.48 -13.67
C THR A 70 -9.66 -4.01 -13.31
N VAL A 71 -8.94 -3.27 -12.44
CA VAL A 71 -7.66 -3.68 -11.84
C VAL A 71 -7.71 -3.48 -10.32
N ILE A 72 -7.12 -4.39 -9.57
CA ILE A 72 -7.06 -4.33 -8.11
C ILE A 72 -5.67 -3.86 -7.69
N TYR A 73 -5.62 -2.78 -6.93
CA TYR A 73 -4.43 -2.27 -6.26
C TYR A 73 -4.58 -2.46 -4.75
N ALA A 74 -3.60 -3.05 -4.14
CA ALA A 74 -3.57 -3.20 -2.70
C ALA A 74 -2.26 -2.63 -2.14
N THR A 75 -2.34 -1.94 -1.00
CA THR A 75 -1.16 -1.54 -0.24
C THR A 75 -1.02 -2.40 1.02
N SER A 76 0.21 -2.60 1.47
CA SER A 76 0.47 -3.28 2.74
C SER A 76 1.71 -2.69 3.40
N ASN A 77 1.62 -2.43 4.69
CA ASN A 77 2.75 -1.95 5.50
C ASN A 77 3.64 -3.08 6.02
N ARG A 78 3.25 -4.33 5.84
CA ARG A 78 4.04 -5.47 6.26
C ARG A 78 5.23 -5.65 5.31
N ARG A 79 6.39 -5.12 5.71
CA ARG A 79 7.69 -5.42 5.09
C ARG A 79 8.05 -6.91 5.15
N HIS A 80 7.33 -7.67 5.92
CA HIS A 80 7.66 -9.01 6.36
C HIS A 80 6.53 -10.00 6.07
N LEU A 81 6.12 -10.08 4.80
CA LEU A 81 5.50 -11.32 4.38
C LEU A 81 6.50 -12.50 4.47
N VAL A 82 7.79 -12.22 4.74
CA VAL A 82 8.86 -13.24 4.69
C VAL A 82 9.91 -13.13 5.80
N LYS A 83 9.98 -12.11 6.65
CA LYS A 83 11.15 -11.89 7.53
C LYS A 83 10.93 -11.80 9.05
N GLU A 84 9.74 -11.85 9.56
CA GLU A 84 9.52 -11.82 11.03
C GLU A 84 9.65 -13.19 11.71
N THR A 85 10.08 -14.24 10.99
CA THR A 85 10.18 -15.60 11.50
C THR A 85 11.44 -15.92 12.29
N MET A 86 12.38 -14.98 12.51
CA MET A 86 13.61 -15.29 13.24
C MET A 86 13.65 -14.82 14.69
N GLU A 87 12.74 -13.95 15.14
CA GLU A 87 12.77 -13.43 16.53
C GLU A 87 11.63 -13.94 17.45
N GLU A 88 10.60 -14.56 16.90
CA GLU A 88 9.49 -15.13 17.70
C GLU A 88 9.55 -16.67 17.79
N ARG A 89 10.74 -17.24 17.94
CA ARG A 89 10.91 -18.67 18.23
C ARG A 89 10.60 -18.97 19.68
N SER A 90 9.33 -19.03 20.03
CA SER A 90 8.90 -19.89 21.14
C SER A 90 7.38 -20.14 21.08
N GLY A 91 6.98 -21.26 20.51
CA GLY A 91 5.81 -21.97 21.00
C GLY A 91 4.68 -22.30 20.05
N ASP A 92 4.64 -21.86 18.76
CA ASP A 92 3.55 -22.28 17.87
C ASP A 92 3.95 -22.25 16.38
N ASP A 93 5.00 -22.98 16.04
CA ASP A 93 5.67 -22.93 14.73
C ASP A 93 4.80 -23.43 13.54
N ILE A 94 3.73 -24.19 13.78
CA ILE A 94 2.93 -24.81 12.71
C ILE A 94 1.96 -23.80 12.11
N HIS A 95 1.26 -23.03 12.92
CA HIS A 95 0.26 -22.06 12.46
C HIS A 95 0.87 -20.81 11.80
N LEU A 96 2.10 -20.46 12.18
CA LEU A 96 2.83 -19.34 11.55
C LEU A 96 3.28 -19.68 10.12
N ASN A 97 3.74 -20.90 9.89
CA ASN A 97 4.17 -21.36 8.57
C ASN A 97 2.99 -21.43 7.58
N ASP A 98 1.84 -21.88 8.00
CA ASP A 98 0.63 -21.96 7.16
C ASP A 98 0.18 -20.56 6.76
N THR A 99 0.14 -19.62 7.70
CA THR A 99 -0.24 -18.22 7.42
C THR A 99 0.76 -17.55 6.46
N LEU A 100 2.06 -17.82 6.60
CA LEU A 100 3.08 -17.28 5.69
C LEU A 100 2.94 -17.84 4.28
N GLN A 101 2.70 -19.14 4.13
CA GLN A 101 2.48 -19.78 2.83
C GLN A 101 1.23 -19.22 2.16
N GLU A 102 0.17 -19.01 2.90
CA GLU A 102 -1.07 -18.41 2.39
C GLU A 102 -0.86 -16.97 1.91
N LEU A 103 -0.14 -16.14 2.67
CA LEU A 103 0.19 -14.76 2.30
C LEU A 103 1.12 -14.71 1.08
N MET A 104 2.08 -15.64 0.96
CA MET A 104 2.92 -15.79 -0.22
C MET A 104 2.09 -16.19 -1.44
N SER A 105 1.15 -17.12 -1.26
CA SER A 105 0.21 -17.54 -2.29
C SER A 105 -0.65 -16.37 -2.78
N LEU A 106 -1.11 -15.51 -1.86
CA LEU A 106 -1.88 -14.33 -2.21
C LEU A 106 -1.04 -13.31 -3.00
N SER A 107 0.20 -13.03 -2.53
CA SER A 107 1.09 -12.07 -3.20
C SER A 107 1.48 -12.51 -4.61
N ALA A 108 1.62 -13.81 -4.84
CA ALA A 108 1.90 -14.36 -6.17
C ALA A 108 0.76 -14.16 -7.18
N ARG A 109 -0.44 -13.85 -6.71
CA ARG A 109 -1.62 -13.59 -7.58
C ARG A 109 -1.73 -12.13 -8.02
N PHE A 110 -1.04 -11.21 -7.33
CA PHE A 110 -0.85 -9.88 -7.86
C PHE A 110 0.23 -9.93 -8.94
N GLY A 111 -0.13 -9.55 -10.15
CA GLY A 111 0.77 -9.62 -11.31
C GLY A 111 1.99 -8.69 -11.20
N MET A 112 1.98 -7.71 -10.29
CA MET A 112 3.06 -6.77 -10.06
C MET A 112 3.15 -6.39 -8.58
N THR A 113 4.38 -6.38 -8.04
CA THR A 113 4.66 -5.89 -6.69
C THR A 113 5.66 -4.75 -6.76
N ILE A 114 5.30 -3.62 -6.16
CA ILE A 114 6.15 -2.43 -6.07
C ILE A 114 6.49 -2.19 -4.61
N THR A 115 7.79 -2.21 -4.28
CA THR A 115 8.27 -1.98 -2.92
C THR A 115 8.77 -0.55 -2.77
N PHE A 116 8.13 0.20 -1.88
CA PHE A 116 8.59 1.53 -1.48
C PHE A 116 9.52 1.42 -0.27
N GLN A 117 10.80 1.64 -0.47
CA GLN A 117 11.79 1.63 0.60
C GLN A 117 11.80 2.96 1.36
N LYS A 118 12.21 2.91 2.64
CA LYS A 118 12.52 4.15 3.36
C LYS A 118 13.66 4.87 2.65
N PRO A 119 13.55 6.19 2.41
CA PRO A 119 14.66 6.94 1.83
C PRO A 119 15.85 6.95 2.78
N ASP A 120 17.04 6.89 2.22
CA ASP A 120 18.27 7.25 2.91
C ASP A 120 18.29 8.75 3.21
N LYS A 121 19.41 9.27 3.75
CA LYS A 121 19.55 10.69 4.08
C LYS A 121 19.38 11.57 2.85
N ASP A 122 20.06 11.23 1.76
CA ASP A 122 20.07 12.06 0.55
C ASP A 122 18.71 12.06 -0.14
N GLY A 123 18.06 10.91 -0.23
CA GLY A 123 16.71 10.79 -0.74
C GLY A 123 15.68 11.54 0.11
N TYR A 124 15.83 11.51 1.44
CA TYR A 124 14.95 12.28 2.33
C TYR A 124 15.13 13.78 2.13
N LEU A 125 16.38 14.26 2.06
CA LEU A 125 16.66 15.68 1.84
C LEU A 125 16.23 16.15 0.44
N ALA A 126 16.34 15.30 -0.57
CA ALA A 126 15.82 15.59 -1.91
C ALA A 126 14.28 15.79 -1.89
N ILE A 127 13.55 14.94 -1.16
CA ILE A 127 12.10 15.09 -0.97
C ILE A 127 11.78 16.39 -0.24
N VAL A 128 12.50 16.70 0.84
CA VAL A 128 12.31 17.95 1.60
C VAL A 128 12.53 19.18 0.72
N LYS A 129 13.61 19.23 -0.08
CA LYS A 129 13.91 20.33 -0.99
C LYS A 129 12.81 20.51 -2.05
N HIS A 130 12.32 19.41 -2.59
CA HIS A 130 11.23 19.44 -3.57
C HIS A 130 9.95 20.02 -2.96
N LEU A 131 9.55 19.53 -1.81
CA LEU A 131 8.36 20.00 -1.10
C LEU A 131 8.52 21.46 -0.63
N ALA A 132 9.67 21.83 -0.09
CA ALA A 132 9.95 23.22 0.32
C ALA A 132 9.77 24.21 -0.84
N LYS A 133 10.22 23.84 -2.04
CA LYS A 133 10.00 24.63 -3.26
C LYS A 133 8.53 24.71 -3.64
N GLU A 134 7.81 23.59 -3.57
CA GLU A 134 6.37 23.52 -3.89
C GLU A 134 5.53 24.36 -2.94
N TYR A 135 5.88 24.35 -1.65
CA TYR A 135 5.19 25.11 -0.60
C TYR A 135 5.71 26.56 -0.45
N GLY A 136 6.70 26.97 -1.26
CA GLY A 136 7.23 28.32 -1.24
C GLY A 136 8.00 28.70 0.04
N LEU A 137 8.65 27.73 0.71
CA LEU A 137 9.46 28.03 1.88
C LEU A 137 10.71 28.83 1.49
N GLU A 138 10.84 30.02 2.06
CA GLU A 138 12.02 30.88 1.92
C GLU A 138 13.03 30.56 3.03
N MET A 139 13.96 29.68 2.75
CA MET A 139 15.01 29.25 3.67
C MET A 139 16.27 28.86 2.90
N SER A 140 17.47 29.11 3.47
CA SER A 140 18.68 28.62 2.82
C SER A 140 18.72 27.09 2.79
N GLU A 141 19.36 26.53 1.78
CA GLU A 141 19.42 25.07 1.61
C GLU A 141 20.10 24.39 2.82
N GLU A 142 21.14 25.03 3.38
CA GLU A 142 21.85 24.51 4.54
C GLU A 142 20.97 24.49 5.80
N GLU A 143 20.25 25.56 6.04
CA GLU A 143 19.31 25.67 7.16
C GLU A 143 18.15 24.67 7.01
N LEU A 144 17.58 24.55 5.81
CA LEU A 144 16.52 23.60 5.47
C LEU A 144 16.95 22.16 5.79
N CYS A 145 18.13 21.75 5.30
CA CYS A 145 18.65 20.41 5.53
C CYS A 145 18.90 20.12 7.00
N THR A 146 19.48 21.08 7.74
CA THR A 146 19.78 20.93 9.17
C THR A 146 18.49 20.78 9.99
N LYS A 147 17.50 21.63 9.74
CA LYS A 147 16.22 21.60 10.44
C LYS A 147 15.43 20.32 10.10
N ALA A 148 15.42 19.92 8.84
CA ALA A 148 14.75 18.70 8.39
C ALA A 148 15.34 17.44 9.02
N GLU A 149 16.67 17.33 9.12
CA GLU A 149 17.32 16.20 9.80
C GLU A 149 17.00 16.19 11.29
N SER A 150 17.05 17.33 11.96
CA SER A 150 16.67 17.44 13.37
C SER A 150 15.22 17.07 13.61
N PHE A 151 14.33 17.44 12.68
CA PHE A 151 12.91 17.05 12.72
C PHE A 151 12.75 15.55 12.52
N ALA A 152 13.42 14.94 11.54
CA ALA A 152 13.36 13.52 11.27
C ALA A 152 13.81 12.66 12.46
N ILE A 153 14.86 13.08 13.18
CA ILE A 153 15.34 12.41 14.39
C ILE A 153 14.23 12.41 15.47
N ARG A 154 13.56 13.55 15.67
CA ARG A 154 12.47 13.67 16.65
C ARG A 154 11.22 12.89 16.25
N GLN A 155 10.97 12.67 14.97
CA GLN A 155 9.80 11.96 14.41
C GLN A 155 10.07 10.46 14.12
N ASN A 156 11.08 9.85 14.76
CA ASN A 156 11.44 8.44 14.62
C ASN A 156 11.82 8.00 13.19
N GLY A 157 12.33 8.92 12.38
CA GLY A 157 12.99 8.55 11.13
C GLY A 157 12.61 9.35 9.90
N ARG A 158 13.38 9.09 8.85
CA ARG A 158 13.23 9.71 7.54
C ARG A 158 12.13 8.99 6.76
N SER A 159 11.12 9.72 6.34
CA SER A 159 10.05 9.22 5.45
C SER A 159 9.48 10.36 4.61
N PRO A 160 8.82 10.09 3.48
CA PRO A 160 8.11 11.13 2.73
C PRO A 160 7.04 11.84 3.57
N ARG A 161 6.37 11.11 4.47
CA ARG A 161 5.40 11.69 5.41
C ARG A 161 6.06 12.64 6.39
N THR A 162 7.24 12.28 6.93
CA THR A 162 8.02 13.14 7.81
C THR A 162 8.51 14.40 7.10
N ALA A 163 8.93 14.27 5.83
CA ALA A 163 9.33 15.41 5.01
C ALA A 163 8.17 16.38 4.78
N LYS A 164 6.99 15.84 4.41
CA LYS A 164 5.79 16.65 4.21
C LYS A 164 5.38 17.37 5.50
N HIS A 165 5.33 16.65 6.62
CA HIS A 165 4.99 17.24 7.92
C HIS A 165 5.96 18.36 8.33
N PHE A 166 7.26 18.19 8.05
CA PHE A 166 8.26 19.23 8.31
C PHE A 166 7.99 20.50 7.52
N VAL A 167 7.62 20.37 6.26
CA VAL A 167 7.39 21.53 5.38
C VAL A 167 6.07 22.24 5.68
N GLU A 168 5.07 21.53 6.22
CA GLU A 168 3.76 22.07 6.60
C GLU A 168 3.75 22.73 7.99
N THR A 169 4.84 22.58 8.79
CA THR A 169 4.93 23.14 10.16
C THR A 169 5.69 24.45 10.20
#